data_31243add9f0dd29985cd2c61776374c5
#
_entry.id   31243add9f0dd29985cd2c61776374c5
#
_cell.length_a   1.000
_cell.length_b   1.000
_cell.length_c   1.000
_cell.angle_alpha   90.00
_cell.angle_beta   90.00
_cell.angle_gamma   90.00
#
_symmetry.space_group_name_H-M   'P 1'
#
loop_
_entity.id
_entity.type
_entity.pdbx_description
1 polymer ?
#
loop_
_entity_poly.entity_id
_entity_poly.type
_entity_poly.pdbx_seq_one_letter_code
_entity_poly.pdbx_strand_id
1 'polypeptide(L)'
;IALTADREGANLINYFSVEGLIKENNLITGVKCKDQLTGIDYEIKAKSIINATGVFSDEIIKKDDPQAKAMIRPSQGIHLVLDKKFLDGPHAILVPHTTDGRVLFAVPWNGYVLLGTTDTLIDETLEEPIPLNKEVDFILKNAGTYMTKKPTRDDVKSVFAGLRPLAASEDNKESTKEVSRHHKVIVSKSGLISVLGGKWTTYRKIAEDTTNVACS
;
A
#
# COMPACT_ATOMS: atom_id res chain seq x y z
N ILE A 1 3.92 -9.52 12.87
CA ILE A 1 5.03 -8.53 12.86
C ILE A 1 4.92 -7.64 14.10
N ALA A 2 3.77 -6.93 14.32
CA ALA A 2 3.63 -6.02 15.46
C ALA A 2 3.92 -6.70 16.80
N LEU A 3 3.27 -7.84 17.10
CA LEU A 3 3.53 -8.61 18.33
C LEU A 3 4.99 -9.07 18.46
N THR A 4 5.67 -9.32 17.35
CA THR A 4 7.09 -9.68 17.37
C THR A 4 7.94 -8.46 17.71
N ALA A 5 7.66 -7.33 17.11
CA ALA A 5 8.37 -6.07 17.38
C ALA A 5 8.23 -5.66 18.86
N ASP A 6 7.03 -5.77 19.43
CA ASP A 6 6.77 -5.52 20.85
C ASP A 6 7.60 -6.43 21.76
N ARG A 7 7.67 -7.75 21.45
CA ARG A 7 8.51 -8.69 22.19
C ARG A 7 10.01 -8.39 22.11
N GLU A 8 10.45 -7.77 21.01
CA GLU A 8 11.83 -7.29 20.81
C GLU A 8 12.07 -5.90 21.42
N GLY A 9 11.09 -5.34 22.15
CA GLY A 9 11.24 -4.10 22.88
C GLY A 9 10.87 -2.82 22.10
N ALA A 10 10.20 -2.94 20.96
CA ALA A 10 9.70 -1.79 20.24
C ALA A 10 8.43 -1.22 20.91
N ASN A 11 8.36 0.09 21.07
CA ASN A 11 7.13 0.75 21.47
C ASN A 11 6.22 0.95 20.24
N LEU A 12 5.03 0.35 20.26
CA LEU A 12 4.04 0.46 19.20
C LEU A 12 2.91 1.37 19.68
N ILE A 13 2.72 2.48 18.98
CA ILE A 13 1.69 3.46 19.31
C ILE A 13 0.76 3.62 18.10
N ASN A 14 -0.49 3.20 18.25
CA ASN A 14 -1.55 3.41 17.28
C ASN A 14 -2.37 4.67 17.63
N TYR A 15 -3.19 5.13 16.69
CA TYR A 15 -3.96 6.39 16.78
C TYR A 15 -3.08 7.62 17.03
N PHE A 16 -1.82 7.56 16.56
CA PHE A 16 -0.85 8.64 16.68
C PHE A 16 -0.45 9.15 15.30
N SER A 17 -0.94 10.31 14.90
CA SER A 17 -0.58 10.90 13.60
C SER A 17 0.67 11.77 13.72
N VAL A 18 1.51 11.74 12.69
CA VAL A 18 2.67 12.65 12.57
C VAL A 18 2.23 13.94 11.90
N GLU A 19 2.13 15.02 12.69
CA GLU A 19 1.71 16.32 12.21
C GLU A 19 2.88 17.17 11.67
N GLY A 20 4.12 16.89 12.12
CA GLY A 20 5.28 17.65 11.71
C GLY A 20 6.61 17.00 12.10
N LEU A 21 7.69 17.60 11.60
CA LEU A 21 9.06 17.21 11.90
C LEU A 21 9.73 18.26 12.77
N ILE A 22 10.52 17.84 13.75
CA ILE A 22 11.33 18.70 14.59
C ILE A 22 12.71 18.79 13.98
N LYS A 23 13.19 20.01 13.72
CA LYS A 23 14.51 20.23 13.12
C LYS A 23 15.38 21.11 14.04
N GLU A 24 16.62 20.70 14.20
CA GLU A 24 17.69 21.49 14.86
C GLU A 24 18.86 21.60 13.87
N ASN A 25 19.31 22.81 13.58
CA ASN A 25 20.37 23.06 12.58
C ASN A 25 20.11 22.42 11.20
N ASN A 26 18.87 22.48 10.73
CA ASN A 26 18.38 21.85 9.49
C ASN A 26 18.41 20.31 9.46
N LEU A 27 18.72 19.64 10.56
CA LEU A 27 18.64 18.18 10.68
C LEU A 27 17.41 17.79 11.49
N ILE A 28 16.75 16.69 11.10
CA ILE A 28 15.58 16.19 11.81
C ILE A 28 16.05 15.49 13.08
N THR A 29 15.47 15.90 14.21
CA THR A 29 15.78 15.39 15.56
C THR A 29 14.57 14.77 16.25
N GLY A 30 13.39 14.79 15.59
CA GLY A 30 12.18 14.25 16.16
C GLY A 30 10.95 14.49 15.30
N VAL A 31 9.81 14.12 15.85
CA VAL A 31 8.48 14.29 15.23
C VAL A 31 7.51 14.96 16.20
N LYS A 32 6.57 15.73 15.64
CA LYS A 32 5.38 16.21 16.32
C LYS A 32 4.24 15.27 16.00
N CYS A 33 3.64 14.71 17.02
CA CYS A 33 2.57 13.74 16.89
C CYS A 33 1.32 14.23 17.62
N LYS A 34 0.17 13.80 17.15
CA LYS A 34 -1.11 14.00 17.80
C LYS A 34 -1.77 12.69 18.14
N ASP A 35 -2.16 12.51 19.38
CA ASP A 35 -3.03 11.43 19.81
C ASP A 35 -4.45 11.71 19.32
N GLN A 36 -4.93 10.89 18.40
CA GLN A 36 -6.24 11.03 17.77
C GLN A 36 -7.40 10.71 18.72
N LEU A 37 -7.14 10.02 19.84
CA LEU A 37 -8.16 9.69 20.83
C LEU A 37 -8.38 10.81 21.85
N THR A 38 -7.30 11.45 22.27
CA THR A 38 -7.33 12.51 23.30
C THR A 38 -7.20 13.92 22.73
N GLY A 39 -6.70 14.05 21.51
CA GLY A 39 -6.38 15.34 20.87
C GLY A 39 -5.12 16.02 21.41
N ILE A 40 -4.35 15.33 22.27
CA ILE A 40 -3.13 15.89 22.88
C ILE A 40 -1.96 15.78 21.89
N ASP A 41 -1.17 16.86 21.84
CA ASP A 41 0.04 16.92 21.03
C ASP A 41 1.27 16.46 21.83
N TYR A 42 2.17 15.74 21.15
CA TYR A 42 3.40 15.20 21.71
C TYR A 42 4.60 15.51 20.83
N GLU A 43 5.76 15.69 21.44
CA GLU A 43 7.04 15.76 20.75
C GLU A 43 7.87 14.52 21.10
N ILE A 44 8.29 13.78 20.09
CA ILE A 44 9.11 12.58 20.26
C ILE A 44 10.46 12.84 19.61
N LYS A 45 11.53 12.88 20.41
CA LYS A 45 12.91 13.00 19.95
C LYS A 45 13.49 11.64 19.60
N ALA A 46 14.26 11.58 18.50
CA ALA A 46 14.92 10.37 18.04
C ALA A 46 16.23 10.70 17.31
N LYS A 47 17.14 9.72 17.24
CA LYS A 47 18.40 9.82 16.50
C LYS A 47 18.20 9.75 14.98
N SER A 48 17.18 9.01 14.53
CA SER A 48 16.81 8.87 13.12
C SER A 48 15.29 8.79 13.00
N ILE A 49 14.75 9.36 11.94
CA ILE A 49 13.33 9.28 11.61
C ILE A 49 13.18 8.54 10.29
N ILE A 50 12.40 7.45 10.32
CA ILE A 50 12.11 6.62 9.17
C ILE A 50 10.64 6.83 8.77
N ASN A 51 10.44 7.33 7.56
CA ASN A 51 9.14 7.42 6.92
C ASN A 51 8.85 6.12 6.16
N ALA A 52 8.04 5.26 6.75
CA ALA A 52 7.58 4.00 6.17
C ALA A 52 6.05 3.98 6.00
N THR A 53 5.46 5.14 5.66
CA THR A 53 4.01 5.36 5.63
C THR A 53 3.34 4.91 4.31
N GLY A 54 4.07 4.18 3.44
CA GLY A 54 3.52 3.57 2.24
C GLY A 54 2.98 4.62 1.26
N VAL A 55 1.68 4.57 0.96
CA VAL A 55 1.04 5.50 0.01
C VAL A 55 1.01 6.95 0.51
N PHE A 56 1.18 7.18 1.81
CA PHE A 56 1.22 8.50 2.44
C PHE A 56 2.66 9.06 2.57
N SER A 57 3.67 8.38 1.98
CA SER A 57 5.08 8.80 2.13
C SER A 57 5.33 10.22 1.63
N ASP A 58 4.66 10.64 0.56
CA ASP A 58 4.81 11.98 0.00
C ASP A 58 4.31 13.09 0.94
N GLU A 59 3.34 12.80 1.79
CA GLU A 59 2.85 13.76 2.80
C GLU A 59 3.94 14.07 3.84
N ILE A 60 4.62 13.04 4.31
CA ILE A 60 5.74 13.21 5.27
C ILE A 60 6.94 13.88 4.59
N ILE A 61 7.25 13.50 3.33
CA ILE A 61 8.32 14.13 2.55
C ILE A 61 8.05 15.63 2.36
N LYS A 62 6.81 16.03 2.08
CA LYS A 62 6.41 17.44 1.96
C LYS A 62 6.45 18.20 3.29
N LYS A 63 6.28 17.53 4.43
CA LYS A 63 6.51 18.15 5.76
C LYS A 63 8.00 18.43 5.99
N ASP A 64 8.90 17.68 5.36
CA ASP A 64 10.34 17.92 5.36
C ASP A 64 10.75 19.00 4.34
N ASP A 65 10.36 18.82 3.08
CA ASP A 65 10.61 19.76 1.98
C ASP A 65 9.31 20.04 1.21
N PRO A 66 8.66 21.20 1.39
CA PRO A 66 7.43 21.56 0.71
C PRO A 66 7.56 21.62 -0.83
N GLN A 67 8.79 21.71 -1.37
CA GLN A 67 9.06 21.74 -2.80
C GLN A 67 9.39 20.35 -3.37
N ALA A 68 9.36 19.31 -2.54
CA ALA A 68 9.64 17.95 -2.98
C ALA A 68 8.63 17.48 -4.04
N LYS A 69 9.15 16.86 -5.10
CA LYS A 69 8.31 16.23 -6.13
C LYS A 69 7.68 14.95 -5.57
N ALA A 70 6.49 14.61 -6.07
CA ALA A 70 5.84 13.36 -5.73
C ALA A 70 6.73 12.16 -6.12
N MET A 71 6.94 11.26 -5.18
CA MET A 71 7.76 10.05 -5.32
C MET A 71 6.93 8.77 -5.34
N ILE A 72 5.64 8.86 -5.00
CA ILE A 72 4.69 7.76 -5.03
C ILE A 72 3.64 7.98 -6.13
N ARG A 73 3.31 6.91 -6.85
CA ARG A 73 2.15 6.82 -7.74
C ARG A 73 1.20 5.77 -7.20
N PRO A 74 0.16 6.17 -6.47
CA PRO A 74 -0.76 5.22 -5.88
C PRO A 74 -1.53 4.45 -6.94
N SER A 75 -1.65 3.12 -6.77
CA SER A 75 -2.48 2.28 -7.63
C SER A 75 -3.45 1.47 -6.77
N GLN A 76 -4.74 1.62 -7.09
CA GLN A 76 -5.80 0.87 -6.43
C GLN A 76 -5.94 -0.53 -7.03
N GLY A 77 -6.14 -1.52 -6.18
CA GLY A 77 -6.57 -2.85 -6.56
C GLY A 77 -7.73 -3.29 -5.71
N ILE A 78 -8.75 -3.87 -6.34
CA ILE A 78 -9.92 -4.39 -5.64
C ILE A 78 -10.00 -5.91 -5.70
N HIS A 79 -10.73 -6.50 -4.76
CA HIS A 79 -11.16 -7.89 -4.79
C HIS A 79 -12.66 -7.99 -4.55
N LEU A 80 -13.29 -8.91 -5.24
CA LEU A 80 -14.69 -9.28 -5.04
C LEU A 80 -14.74 -10.55 -4.20
N VAL A 81 -15.72 -10.63 -3.31
CA VAL A 81 -16.06 -11.83 -2.56
C VAL A 81 -17.33 -12.42 -3.17
N LEU A 82 -17.24 -13.65 -3.64
CA LEU A 82 -18.35 -14.41 -4.21
C LEU A 82 -18.67 -15.65 -3.39
N ASP A 83 -19.86 -16.20 -3.60
CA ASP A 83 -20.25 -17.48 -3.03
C ASP A 83 -19.37 -18.62 -3.59
N LYS A 84 -19.09 -19.65 -2.75
CA LYS A 84 -18.30 -20.82 -3.12
C LYS A 84 -18.80 -21.53 -4.38
N LYS A 85 -20.11 -21.43 -4.70
CA LYS A 85 -20.72 -22.06 -5.89
C LYS A 85 -20.09 -21.63 -7.24
N PHE A 86 -19.28 -20.53 -7.24
CA PHE A 86 -18.59 -20.03 -8.43
C PHE A 86 -17.22 -20.67 -8.67
N LEU A 87 -16.68 -21.38 -7.69
CA LEU A 87 -15.42 -22.11 -7.81
C LEU A 87 -15.51 -23.44 -7.06
N ASP A 88 -15.74 -24.51 -7.80
CA ASP A 88 -15.79 -25.85 -7.24
C ASP A 88 -14.37 -26.37 -6.96
N GLY A 89 -14.21 -26.97 -5.77
CA GLY A 89 -12.95 -27.58 -5.36
C GLY A 89 -12.04 -26.68 -4.51
N PRO A 90 -10.89 -27.22 -4.10
CA PRO A 90 -9.98 -26.57 -3.16
C PRO A 90 -8.89 -25.72 -3.84
N HIS A 91 -8.83 -25.71 -5.18
CA HIS A 91 -7.73 -25.11 -5.92
C HIS A 91 -8.06 -23.71 -6.39
N ALA A 92 -7.06 -22.83 -6.39
CA ALA A 92 -7.16 -21.52 -6.99
C ALA A 92 -7.08 -21.64 -8.53
N ILE A 93 -7.75 -20.74 -9.23
CA ILE A 93 -7.67 -20.59 -10.68
C ILE A 93 -6.91 -19.30 -11.00
N LEU A 94 -5.95 -19.42 -11.91
CA LEU A 94 -5.30 -18.28 -12.54
C LEU A 94 -6.04 -18.01 -13.86
N VAL A 95 -6.53 -16.79 -14.05
CA VAL A 95 -7.12 -16.29 -15.30
C VAL A 95 -6.00 -15.58 -16.07
N PRO A 96 -5.43 -16.23 -17.11
CA PRO A 96 -4.18 -15.77 -17.72
C PRO A 96 -4.36 -14.58 -18.65
N HIS A 97 -5.54 -14.44 -19.25
CA HIS A 97 -5.82 -13.41 -20.24
C HIS A 97 -7.02 -12.57 -19.83
N THR A 98 -6.77 -11.30 -19.60
CA THR A 98 -7.79 -10.28 -19.38
C THR A 98 -7.76 -9.25 -20.51
N THR A 99 -8.80 -8.45 -20.60
CA THR A 99 -8.92 -7.42 -21.66
C THR A 99 -7.82 -6.37 -21.64
N ASP A 100 -7.11 -6.22 -20.52
CA ASP A 100 -5.99 -5.29 -20.34
C ASP A 100 -4.62 -6.01 -20.20
N GLY A 101 -4.60 -7.33 -20.39
CA GLY A 101 -3.40 -8.16 -20.34
C GLY A 101 -2.86 -8.43 -18.94
N ARG A 102 -3.63 -8.18 -17.89
CA ARG A 102 -3.30 -8.56 -16.50
C ARG A 102 -3.79 -9.97 -16.20
N VAL A 103 -3.32 -10.48 -15.07
CA VAL A 103 -3.75 -11.78 -14.55
C VAL A 103 -4.75 -11.55 -13.42
N LEU A 104 -5.85 -12.30 -13.42
CA LEU A 104 -6.76 -12.40 -12.29
C LEU A 104 -6.59 -13.75 -11.60
N PHE A 105 -6.96 -13.78 -10.33
CA PHE A 105 -7.03 -15.01 -9.55
C PHE A 105 -8.44 -15.19 -8.99
N ALA A 106 -8.91 -16.42 -8.98
CA ALA A 106 -10.04 -16.86 -8.18
C ALA A 106 -9.50 -17.81 -7.11
N VAL A 107 -9.61 -17.42 -5.84
CA VAL A 107 -8.99 -18.14 -4.73
C VAL A 107 -10.07 -18.58 -3.74
N PRO A 108 -10.17 -19.89 -3.39
CA PRO A 108 -11.05 -20.35 -2.32
C PRO A 108 -10.61 -19.73 -0.97
N TRP A 109 -11.54 -19.14 -0.25
CA TRP A 109 -11.25 -18.49 1.03
C TRP A 109 -12.42 -18.63 2.01
N ASN A 110 -12.25 -19.39 3.09
CA ASN A 110 -13.23 -19.53 4.18
C ASN A 110 -14.69 -19.74 3.73
N GLY A 111 -14.91 -20.63 2.76
CA GLY A 111 -16.25 -20.92 2.23
C GLY A 111 -16.74 -19.93 1.14
N TYR A 112 -15.92 -19.01 0.74
CA TYR A 112 -16.15 -18.03 -0.32
C TYR A 112 -15.09 -18.13 -1.41
N VAL A 113 -15.19 -17.29 -2.42
CA VAL A 113 -14.19 -17.10 -3.47
C VAL A 113 -13.75 -15.65 -3.47
N LEU A 114 -12.46 -15.43 -3.34
CA LEU A 114 -11.84 -14.13 -3.60
C LEU A 114 -11.47 -14.04 -5.08
N LEU A 115 -11.97 -13.02 -5.76
CA LEU A 115 -11.74 -12.79 -7.18
C LEU A 115 -11.10 -11.43 -7.40
N GLY A 116 -9.95 -11.37 -8.00
CA GLY A 116 -9.19 -10.13 -8.22
C GLY A 116 -7.84 -10.38 -8.87
N THR A 117 -7.13 -9.32 -9.20
CA THR A 117 -7.28 -7.94 -8.74
C THR A 117 -7.28 -6.96 -9.91
N THR A 118 -7.64 -5.71 -9.65
CA THR A 118 -7.44 -4.58 -10.57
C THR A 118 -6.12 -3.86 -10.28
N ASP A 119 -5.79 -2.89 -11.11
CA ASP A 119 -4.61 -2.03 -10.95
C ASP A 119 -4.92 -0.69 -11.63
N THR A 120 -5.54 0.20 -10.89
CA THR A 120 -6.05 1.48 -11.37
C THR A 120 -5.25 2.61 -10.74
N LEU A 121 -4.58 3.43 -11.55
CA LEU A 121 -3.98 4.65 -11.05
C LEU A 121 -5.05 5.55 -10.46
N ILE A 122 -4.75 6.15 -9.33
CA ILE A 122 -5.61 7.10 -8.63
C ILE A 122 -4.84 8.37 -8.30
N ASP A 123 -5.53 9.49 -8.31
CA ASP A 123 -4.94 10.80 -8.05
C ASP A 123 -4.99 11.17 -6.56
N GLU A 124 -5.95 10.60 -5.83
CA GLU A 124 -6.16 10.89 -4.41
C GLU A 124 -5.92 9.64 -3.56
N THR A 125 -5.16 9.80 -2.49
CA THR A 125 -4.85 8.75 -1.53
C THR A 125 -5.83 8.82 -0.36
N LEU A 126 -6.67 7.80 -0.19
CA LEU A 126 -7.61 7.70 0.92
C LEU A 126 -7.16 6.61 1.90
N GLU A 127 -7.38 6.82 3.19
CA GLU A 127 -7.17 5.78 4.22
C GLU A 127 -8.06 4.56 3.95
N GLU A 128 -9.31 4.80 3.54
CA GLU A 128 -10.26 3.77 3.11
C GLU A 128 -10.59 3.96 1.63
N PRO A 129 -9.86 3.30 0.71
CA PRO A 129 -10.09 3.44 -0.71
C PRO A 129 -11.44 2.85 -1.13
N ILE A 130 -12.14 3.58 -2.00
CA ILE A 130 -13.46 3.20 -2.47
C ILE A 130 -13.36 2.44 -3.80
N PRO A 131 -13.88 1.19 -3.87
CA PRO A 131 -13.92 0.44 -5.12
C PRO A 131 -14.70 1.17 -6.21
N LEU A 132 -14.13 1.24 -7.42
CA LEU A 132 -14.78 1.88 -8.55
C LEU A 132 -15.69 0.90 -9.30
N ASN A 133 -16.84 1.37 -9.76
CA ASN A 133 -17.77 0.55 -10.55
C ASN A 133 -17.12 -0.12 -11.76
N LYS A 134 -16.23 0.60 -12.46
CA LYS A 134 -15.48 0.07 -13.62
C LYS A 134 -14.57 -1.11 -13.25
N GLU A 135 -14.06 -1.14 -12.02
CA GLU A 135 -13.19 -2.22 -11.55
C GLU A 135 -14.00 -3.47 -11.24
N VAL A 136 -15.18 -3.32 -10.65
CA VAL A 136 -16.11 -4.43 -10.42
C VAL A 136 -16.51 -5.06 -11.75
N ASP A 137 -16.93 -4.26 -12.74
CA ASP A 137 -17.32 -4.72 -14.07
C ASP A 137 -16.17 -5.41 -14.79
N PHE A 138 -14.96 -4.86 -14.68
CA PHE A 138 -13.77 -5.46 -15.26
C PHE A 138 -13.52 -6.88 -14.72
N ILE A 139 -13.58 -7.07 -13.40
CA ILE A 139 -13.34 -8.37 -12.78
C ILE A 139 -14.43 -9.36 -13.19
N LEU A 140 -15.70 -8.99 -13.07
CA LEU A 140 -16.84 -9.86 -13.41
C LEU A 140 -16.81 -10.28 -14.87
N LYS A 141 -16.54 -9.36 -15.80
CA LYS A 141 -16.43 -9.61 -17.24
C LYS A 141 -15.32 -10.60 -17.54
N ASN A 142 -14.11 -10.36 -17.04
CA ASN A 142 -12.95 -11.19 -17.36
C ASN A 142 -13.03 -12.57 -16.71
N ALA A 143 -13.41 -12.66 -15.44
CA ALA A 143 -13.58 -13.94 -14.75
C ALA A 143 -14.71 -14.79 -15.35
N GLY A 144 -15.81 -14.15 -15.73
CA GLY A 144 -16.96 -14.84 -16.33
C GLY A 144 -16.65 -15.59 -17.62
N THR A 145 -15.53 -15.31 -18.31
CA THR A 145 -15.09 -16.08 -19.48
C THR A 145 -14.46 -17.42 -19.12
N TYR A 146 -13.99 -17.58 -17.88
CA TYR A 146 -13.30 -18.78 -17.42
C TYR A 146 -14.10 -19.60 -16.40
N MET A 147 -15.26 -19.08 -15.96
CA MET A 147 -16.11 -19.75 -14.98
C MET A 147 -17.32 -20.39 -15.66
N THR A 148 -17.68 -21.60 -15.24
CA THR A 148 -18.87 -22.31 -15.72
C THR A 148 -20.14 -21.52 -15.44
N LYS A 149 -20.23 -20.93 -14.25
CA LYS A 149 -21.28 -19.99 -13.88
C LYS A 149 -20.70 -18.58 -13.93
N LYS A 150 -21.26 -17.73 -14.77
CA LYS A 150 -20.84 -16.32 -14.88
C LYS A 150 -21.40 -15.53 -13.73
N PRO A 151 -20.55 -14.95 -12.86
CA PRO A 151 -21.04 -14.12 -11.76
C PRO A 151 -21.55 -12.77 -12.29
N THR A 152 -22.58 -12.25 -11.65
CA THR A 152 -23.16 -10.93 -11.86
C THR A 152 -22.90 -10.01 -10.67
N ARG A 153 -23.30 -8.74 -10.78
CA ARG A 153 -23.19 -7.81 -9.64
C ARG A 153 -23.99 -8.27 -8.42
N ASP A 154 -25.14 -8.90 -8.62
CA ASP A 154 -26.02 -9.39 -7.56
C ASP A 154 -25.41 -10.58 -6.78
N ASP A 155 -24.43 -11.27 -7.40
CA ASP A 155 -23.71 -12.36 -6.75
C ASP A 155 -22.54 -11.87 -5.87
N VAL A 156 -22.19 -10.59 -5.93
CA VAL A 156 -21.09 -10.01 -5.14
C VAL A 156 -21.54 -9.81 -3.70
N LYS A 157 -20.88 -10.51 -2.78
CA LYS A 157 -21.17 -10.45 -1.34
C LYS A 157 -20.48 -9.29 -0.65
N SER A 158 -19.26 -8.99 -1.08
CA SER A 158 -18.45 -7.89 -0.55
C SER A 158 -17.39 -7.48 -1.57
N VAL A 159 -16.95 -6.24 -1.46
CA VAL A 159 -15.84 -5.68 -2.23
C VAL A 159 -14.89 -5.01 -1.25
N PHE A 160 -13.59 -5.20 -1.44
CA PHE A 160 -12.59 -4.44 -0.70
C PHE A 160 -11.50 -3.93 -1.64
N ALA A 161 -10.93 -2.80 -1.30
CA ALA A 161 -9.89 -2.12 -2.05
C ALA A 161 -8.63 -1.95 -1.20
N GLY A 162 -7.49 -1.82 -1.87
CA GLY A 162 -6.23 -1.47 -1.25
C GLY A 162 -5.37 -0.65 -2.21
N LEU A 163 -4.49 0.17 -1.66
CA LEU A 163 -3.58 1.01 -2.41
C LEU A 163 -2.16 0.44 -2.42
N ARG A 164 -1.53 0.44 -3.59
CA ARG A 164 -0.13 0.06 -3.76
C ARG A 164 0.72 1.33 -3.82
N PRO A 165 1.76 1.44 -3.00
CA PRO A 165 2.69 2.57 -3.02
C PRO A 165 3.75 2.36 -4.12
N LEU A 166 3.37 2.47 -5.39
CA LEU A 166 4.32 2.34 -6.48
C LEU A 166 5.29 3.52 -6.47
N ALA A 167 6.60 3.24 -6.47
CA ALA A 167 7.59 4.30 -6.56
C ALA A 167 7.54 4.95 -7.95
N ALA A 168 7.45 6.28 -8.03
CA ALA A 168 7.45 7.00 -9.28
C ALA A 168 8.77 6.74 -10.05
N SER A 169 8.66 6.52 -11.37
CA SER A 169 9.82 6.46 -12.26
C SER A 169 10.14 7.86 -12.79
N GLU A 170 11.42 8.13 -13.05
CA GLU A 170 11.86 9.41 -13.63
C GLU A 170 11.24 9.69 -15.01
N ASP A 171 10.86 8.64 -15.74
CA ASP A 171 10.37 8.72 -17.12
C ASP A 171 8.85 8.93 -17.27
N ASN A 172 8.11 9.26 -16.21
CA ASN A 172 6.67 9.57 -16.25
C ASN A 172 5.82 8.62 -17.15
N LYS A 173 6.16 7.33 -17.20
CA LYS A 173 5.42 6.36 -18.03
C LYS A 173 4.02 6.16 -17.46
N GLU A 174 3.02 6.26 -18.32
CA GLU A 174 1.59 6.14 -17.96
C GLU A 174 1.18 4.73 -17.48
N SER A 175 2.01 3.72 -17.73
CA SER A 175 1.69 2.32 -17.43
C SER A 175 2.22 1.86 -16.08
N THR A 176 1.33 1.40 -15.21
CA THR A 176 1.69 0.74 -13.93
C THR A 176 2.48 -0.56 -14.12
N LYS A 177 2.42 -1.17 -15.30
CA LYS A 177 3.12 -2.43 -15.62
C LYS A 177 4.64 -2.27 -15.64
N GLU A 178 5.13 -1.08 -15.99
CA GLU A 178 6.56 -0.78 -16.13
C GLU A 178 7.16 -0.12 -14.87
N VAL A 179 6.32 0.24 -13.88
CA VAL A 179 6.79 0.81 -12.63
C VAL A 179 7.49 -0.27 -11.81
N SER A 180 8.73 0.00 -11.42
CA SER A 180 9.54 -0.90 -10.60
C SER A 180 8.81 -1.27 -9.31
N ARG A 181 8.73 -2.57 -9.03
CA ARG A 181 8.20 -3.11 -7.76
C ARG A 181 9.30 -3.35 -6.72
N HIS A 182 10.50 -2.84 -6.97
CA HIS A 182 11.58 -2.81 -5.99
C HIS A 182 11.36 -1.66 -5.01
N HIS A 183 11.78 -1.88 -3.76
CA HIS A 183 11.80 -0.78 -2.80
C HIS A 183 13.00 0.13 -3.06
N LYS A 184 12.85 1.39 -2.66
CA LYS A 184 13.94 2.38 -2.63
C LYS A 184 14.01 2.95 -1.22
N VAL A 185 15.22 3.11 -0.70
CA VAL A 185 15.49 3.85 0.53
C VAL A 185 16.21 5.12 0.14
N ILE A 186 15.65 6.26 0.50
CA ILE A 186 16.19 7.58 0.19
C ILE A 186 16.42 8.35 1.49
N VAL A 187 17.46 9.17 1.52
CA VAL A 187 17.76 10.04 2.65
C VAL A 187 17.71 11.49 2.14
N SER A 188 16.89 12.32 2.78
CA SER A 188 16.82 13.73 2.47
C SER A 188 18.02 14.50 3.01
N LYS A 189 18.19 15.76 2.58
CA LYS A 189 19.26 16.65 3.12
C LYS A 189 19.14 16.89 4.62
N SER A 190 17.95 16.81 5.18
CA SER A 190 17.67 16.96 6.60
C SER A 190 17.77 15.65 7.39
N GLY A 191 18.08 14.52 6.75
CA GLY A 191 18.22 13.22 7.39
C GLY A 191 16.92 12.40 7.48
N LEU A 192 15.82 12.80 6.82
CA LEU A 192 14.64 11.94 6.72
C LEU A 192 14.93 10.73 5.87
N ILE A 193 14.77 9.55 6.43
CA ILE A 193 14.91 8.28 5.70
C ILE A 193 13.52 7.86 5.24
N SER A 194 13.30 7.79 3.91
CA SER A 194 12.00 7.39 3.37
C SER A 194 12.09 6.08 2.61
N VAL A 195 11.15 5.18 2.88
CA VAL A 195 11.02 3.88 2.22
C VAL A 195 9.87 3.94 1.21
N LEU A 196 10.18 3.71 -0.05
CA LEU A 196 9.24 3.84 -1.16
C LEU A 196 9.10 2.51 -1.91
N GLY A 197 7.88 2.17 -2.32
CA GLY A 197 7.61 0.97 -3.11
C GLY A 197 7.75 -0.33 -2.32
N GLY A 198 8.14 -1.40 -3.03
CA GLY A 198 8.31 -2.73 -2.45
C GLY A 198 7.04 -3.56 -2.41
N LYS A 199 7.13 -4.74 -1.80
CA LYS A 199 6.03 -5.69 -1.61
C LYS A 199 6.00 -6.20 -0.19
N TRP A 200 4.81 -6.54 0.29
CA TRP A 200 4.67 -7.19 1.60
C TRP A 200 5.53 -8.44 1.75
N THR A 201 5.66 -9.24 0.70
CA THR A 201 6.46 -10.47 0.71
C THR A 201 7.96 -10.25 0.87
N THR A 202 8.45 -9.03 0.65
CA THR A 202 9.87 -8.65 0.80
C THR A 202 10.09 -7.73 2.00
N TYR A 203 9.13 -7.63 2.93
CA TYR A 203 9.17 -6.70 4.07
C TYR A 203 10.45 -6.81 4.92
N ARG A 204 10.95 -8.03 5.12
CA ARG A 204 12.16 -8.27 5.91
C ARG A 204 13.39 -7.64 5.24
N LYS A 205 13.54 -7.81 3.92
CA LYS A 205 14.65 -7.21 3.16
C LYS A 205 14.54 -5.69 3.14
N ILE A 206 13.33 -5.16 3.01
CA ILE A 206 13.08 -3.72 3.10
C ILE A 206 13.52 -3.18 4.47
N ALA A 207 13.12 -3.87 5.54
CA ALA A 207 13.50 -3.49 6.90
C ALA A 207 15.02 -3.54 7.13
N GLU A 208 15.70 -4.60 6.67
CA GLU A 208 17.15 -4.75 6.75
C GLU A 208 17.87 -3.60 6.05
N ASP A 209 17.53 -3.33 4.79
CA ASP A 209 18.17 -2.27 4.00
C ASP A 209 17.94 -0.88 4.63
N THR A 210 16.73 -0.64 5.12
CA THR A 210 16.38 0.63 5.78
C THR A 210 17.13 0.80 7.10
N THR A 211 17.24 -0.25 7.90
CA THR A 211 17.96 -0.23 9.17
C THR A 211 19.47 -0.01 8.96
N ASN A 212 20.04 -0.64 7.94
CA ASN A 212 21.46 -0.44 7.59
C ASN A 212 21.74 1.02 7.23
N VAL A 213 20.83 1.67 6.48
CA VAL A 213 20.93 3.10 6.18
C VAL A 213 20.77 3.96 7.43
N ALA A 214 19.88 3.60 8.35
CA ALA A 214 19.66 4.37 9.58
C ALA A 214 20.82 4.24 10.59
N CYS A 215 21.63 3.17 10.48
CA CYS A 215 22.80 2.93 11.36
C CYS A 215 24.12 3.42 10.76
N SER A 216 24.14 3.85 9.50
CA SER A 216 25.36 4.38 8.84
C SER A 216 25.53 5.86 9.10
#